data_397ecb4edcb7ee821ba5ff3f19ff6255
#
_entry.id   397ecb4edcb7ee821ba5ff3f19ff6255
#
_cell.length_a   1.000
_cell.length_b   1.000
_cell.length_c   1.000
_cell.angle_alpha   90.00
_cell.angle_beta   90.00
_cell.angle_gamma   90.00
#
_symmetry.space_group_name_H-M   'P 1'
#
loop_
_entity.id
_entity.type
_entity.pdbx_description
1 polymer ?
#
loop_
_entity_poly.entity_id
_entity_poly.type
_entity_poly.pdbx_seq_one_letter_code
_entity_poly.pdbx_strand_id
1 'polypeptide(L)'
;MERADNKKIYTDFRRVLERKDIDLVAIATPPHWHALISIAAAEAGKDVLCEKPMTRFIAEGRAVVNAFKRYNRVFQVGTFGRFGASHNRGNINTHKIMRSGLLNPCKAVHIKAGGLKVKQWSGDPGLLPQPVPKNLDWDFYCGPAPLKPYVRPRTGGTHRGYWDYEGGGLSDMAQHHFDPVQWTFGKDDTSPVEIEAHAPPPHPECTGMWGWVELKYADGLTFVMDSREWGEPYSRKKERVVSLNDLSPSDRKKIEAMPDPAPLLSFAEAVKTRGKSGGHAEAAHRCAAMLHLANITIRLRRKIKYDPVKEEIIGDLEANRFVNPPTRAPWHL
;
A
#
# COMPACT_ATOMS: atom_id res chain seq x y z
N MET A 1 4.25 -23.00 17.15
CA MET A 1 5.18 -21.84 17.22
C MET A 1 5.68 -21.78 18.64
N GLU A 2 6.91 -22.17 18.90
CA GLU A 2 7.55 -21.92 20.19
C GLU A 2 7.69 -20.39 20.39
N ARG A 3 7.34 -19.91 21.56
CA ARG A 3 7.56 -18.51 21.93
C ARG A 3 9.07 -18.24 21.93
N ALA A 4 9.52 -17.27 21.16
CA ALA A 4 10.89 -16.82 21.24
C ALA A 4 11.25 -16.49 22.70
N ASP A 5 12.44 -16.93 23.12
CA ASP A 5 12.95 -16.65 24.46
C ASP A 5 13.04 -15.11 24.63
N ASN A 6 12.19 -14.54 25.50
CA ASN A 6 12.07 -13.11 25.78
C ASN A 6 13.38 -12.46 26.28
N LYS A 7 14.45 -13.23 26.45
CA LYS A 7 15.78 -12.74 26.88
C LYS A 7 16.64 -12.16 25.74
N LYS A 8 16.18 -12.28 24.47
CA LYS A 8 16.98 -11.78 23.31
C LYS A 8 16.30 -10.56 22.69
N ILE A 9 16.44 -9.40 23.37
CA ILE A 9 15.99 -8.11 22.86
C ILE A 9 17.17 -7.40 22.20
N TYR A 10 16.95 -6.90 20.98
CA TYR A 10 17.93 -6.13 20.22
C TYR A 10 17.38 -4.73 19.93
N THR A 11 18.20 -3.73 20.05
CA THR A 11 17.89 -2.33 19.69
C THR A 11 18.13 -2.04 18.21
N ASP A 12 18.84 -2.94 17.52
CA ASP A 12 19.18 -2.84 16.11
C ASP A 12 18.70 -4.10 15.37
N PHE A 13 17.83 -3.90 14.36
CA PHE A 13 17.26 -5.00 13.58
C PHE A 13 18.32 -5.83 12.84
N ARG A 14 19.47 -5.26 12.48
CA ARG A 14 20.57 -5.96 11.80
C ARG A 14 21.08 -7.13 12.64
N ARG A 15 21.12 -6.98 13.96
CA ARG A 15 21.48 -8.06 14.88
C ARG A 15 20.49 -9.22 14.91
N VAL A 16 19.20 -8.95 14.63
CA VAL A 16 18.19 -10.00 14.44
C VAL A 16 18.45 -10.74 13.13
N LEU A 17 18.77 -10.02 12.06
CA LEU A 17 19.00 -10.59 10.74
C LEU A 17 20.29 -11.43 10.64
N GLU A 18 21.33 -11.14 11.45
CA GLU A 18 22.57 -11.93 11.55
C GLU A 18 22.33 -13.35 12.11
N ARG A 19 21.24 -13.56 12.83
CA ARG A 19 20.94 -14.85 13.48
C ARG A 19 20.57 -15.92 12.47
N LYS A 20 21.23 -17.07 12.56
CA LYS A 20 21.01 -18.23 11.67
C LYS A 20 19.84 -19.11 12.10
N ASP A 21 19.37 -18.98 13.34
CA ASP A 21 18.22 -19.69 13.89
C ASP A 21 16.87 -19.00 13.64
N ILE A 22 16.87 -17.90 12.89
CA ILE A 22 15.65 -17.18 12.45
C ILE A 22 15.48 -17.38 10.95
N ASP A 23 14.36 -17.96 10.52
CA ASP A 23 14.00 -18.18 9.12
C ASP A 23 13.05 -17.12 8.56
N LEU A 24 12.26 -16.47 9.44
CA LEU A 24 11.30 -15.45 9.05
C LEU A 24 11.24 -14.33 10.07
N VAL A 25 10.86 -13.13 9.60
CA VAL A 25 10.67 -11.97 10.45
C VAL A 25 9.31 -11.32 10.21
N ALA A 26 8.69 -10.83 11.29
CA ALA A 26 7.52 -9.98 11.23
C ALA A 26 7.98 -8.52 11.43
N ILE A 27 7.62 -7.65 10.49
CA ILE A 27 8.00 -6.23 10.50
C ILE A 27 6.76 -5.41 10.85
N ALA A 28 6.79 -4.71 11.99
CA ALA A 28 5.72 -3.86 12.48
C ALA A 28 6.27 -2.50 12.97
N THR A 29 7.37 -2.06 12.40
CA THR A 29 7.95 -0.73 12.61
C THR A 29 7.07 0.36 11.96
N PRO A 30 7.33 1.65 12.17
CA PRO A 30 6.75 2.68 11.32
C PRO A 30 7.12 2.49 9.84
N PRO A 31 6.22 2.85 8.89
CA PRO A 31 6.34 2.50 7.47
C PRO A 31 7.63 2.94 6.77
N HIS A 32 8.25 4.03 7.22
CA HIS A 32 9.51 4.49 6.63
C HIS A 32 10.69 3.51 6.81
N TRP A 33 10.54 2.52 7.69
CA TRP A 33 11.51 1.45 7.89
C TRP A 33 11.19 0.17 7.11
N HIS A 34 9.93 0.00 6.64
CA HIS A 34 9.45 -1.27 6.08
C HIS A 34 10.30 -1.76 4.91
N ALA A 35 10.62 -0.88 3.94
CA ALA A 35 11.37 -1.26 2.75
C ALA A 35 12.79 -1.72 3.10
N LEU A 36 13.54 -0.91 3.85
CA LEU A 36 14.92 -1.23 4.21
C LEU A 36 15.03 -2.54 5.00
N ILE A 37 14.18 -2.71 6.02
CA ILE A 37 14.21 -3.95 6.82
C ILE A 37 13.80 -5.15 5.98
N SER A 38 12.78 -5.01 5.11
CA SER A 38 12.33 -6.10 4.24
C SER A 38 13.43 -6.53 3.26
N ILE A 39 14.12 -5.58 2.63
CA ILE A 39 15.21 -5.87 1.70
C ILE A 39 16.38 -6.54 2.43
N ALA A 40 16.82 -5.97 3.55
CA ALA A 40 17.88 -6.55 4.37
C ALA A 40 17.52 -7.98 4.87
N ALA A 41 16.25 -8.22 5.21
CA ALA A 41 15.78 -9.55 5.60
C ALA A 41 15.86 -10.54 4.42
N ALA A 42 15.43 -10.13 3.23
CA ALA A 42 15.54 -10.97 2.03
C ALA A 42 17.01 -11.31 1.70
N GLU A 43 17.92 -10.33 1.79
CA GLU A 43 19.36 -10.50 1.64
C GLU A 43 19.96 -11.48 2.67
N ALA A 44 19.47 -11.41 3.91
CA ALA A 44 19.85 -12.32 4.98
C ALA A 44 19.18 -13.71 4.87
N GLY A 45 18.43 -13.97 3.80
CA GLY A 45 17.76 -15.25 3.54
C GLY A 45 16.50 -15.49 4.37
N LYS A 46 15.84 -14.43 4.88
CA LYS A 46 14.62 -14.52 5.68
C LYS A 46 13.37 -14.29 4.85
N ASP A 47 12.30 -15.00 5.18
CA ASP A 47 10.96 -14.71 4.70
C ASP A 47 10.33 -13.59 5.55
N VAL A 48 9.41 -12.80 4.98
CA VAL A 48 8.90 -11.59 5.64
C VAL A 48 7.38 -11.51 5.63
N LEU A 49 6.82 -11.29 6.81
CA LEU A 49 5.47 -10.75 7.01
C LEU A 49 5.60 -9.29 7.42
N CYS A 50 5.24 -8.36 6.54
CA CYS A 50 5.37 -6.92 6.77
C CYS A 50 4.00 -6.29 7.02
N GLU A 51 3.87 -5.48 8.05
CA GLU A 51 2.67 -4.69 8.28
C GLU A 51 2.42 -3.68 7.15
N LYS A 52 1.17 -3.27 7.03
CA LYS A 52 0.73 -2.22 6.09
C LYS A 52 0.97 -0.81 6.68
N PRO A 53 1.10 0.21 5.84
CA PRO A 53 1.29 0.14 4.39
C PRO A 53 2.64 -0.49 4.04
N MET A 54 2.69 -1.17 2.89
CA MET A 54 3.89 -1.92 2.49
C MET A 54 5.16 -1.06 2.52
N THR A 55 5.07 0.15 2.02
CA THR A 55 6.18 1.10 1.89
C THR A 55 5.69 2.55 1.97
N ARG A 56 6.60 3.49 1.99
CA ARG A 56 6.31 4.93 1.98
C ARG A 56 6.34 5.56 0.58
N PHE A 57 7.07 4.95 -0.36
CA PHE A 57 7.22 5.45 -1.73
C PHE A 57 7.07 4.33 -2.75
N ILE A 58 6.78 4.70 -4.01
CA ILE A 58 6.62 3.74 -5.12
C ILE A 58 7.93 3.00 -5.38
N ALA A 59 9.06 3.72 -5.47
CA ALA A 59 10.36 3.12 -5.73
C ALA A 59 10.79 2.12 -4.64
N GLU A 60 10.46 2.38 -3.38
CA GLU A 60 10.68 1.43 -2.28
C GLU A 60 9.94 0.11 -2.51
N GLY A 61 8.67 0.18 -2.93
CA GLY A 61 7.88 -1.01 -3.21
C GLY A 61 8.47 -1.84 -4.33
N ARG A 62 8.94 -1.21 -5.41
CA ARG A 62 9.63 -1.88 -6.52
C ARG A 62 10.94 -2.50 -6.06
N ALA A 63 11.70 -1.84 -5.23
CA ALA A 63 12.94 -2.38 -4.66
C ALA A 63 12.67 -3.64 -3.81
N VAL A 64 11.62 -3.63 -2.98
CA VAL A 64 11.19 -4.82 -2.21
C VAL A 64 10.81 -5.96 -3.14
N VAL A 65 9.97 -5.71 -4.16
CA VAL A 65 9.60 -6.75 -5.16
C VAL A 65 10.83 -7.39 -5.79
N ASN A 66 11.78 -6.56 -6.22
CA ASN A 66 13.02 -7.03 -6.86
C ASN A 66 13.90 -7.85 -5.91
N ALA A 67 14.02 -7.43 -4.65
CA ALA A 67 14.79 -8.15 -3.63
C ALA A 67 14.18 -9.53 -3.36
N PHE A 68 12.88 -9.62 -3.12
CA PHE A 68 12.22 -10.90 -2.84
C PHE A 68 12.26 -11.87 -4.03
N LYS A 69 12.19 -11.34 -5.26
CA LYS A 69 12.42 -12.13 -6.48
C LYS A 69 13.88 -12.60 -6.58
N ARG A 70 14.86 -11.71 -6.36
CA ARG A 70 16.29 -12.00 -6.48
C ARG A 70 16.75 -13.06 -5.49
N TYR A 71 16.32 -12.95 -4.22
CA TYR A 71 16.75 -13.83 -3.14
C TYR A 71 15.82 -15.03 -2.94
N ASN A 72 14.80 -15.19 -3.78
CA ASN A 72 13.81 -16.27 -3.71
C ASN A 72 13.21 -16.43 -2.31
N ARG A 73 12.75 -15.31 -1.72
CA ARG A 73 12.13 -15.28 -0.40
C ARG A 73 10.63 -15.02 -0.52
N VAL A 74 9.88 -15.43 0.49
CA VAL A 74 8.44 -15.22 0.57
C VAL A 74 8.16 -13.90 1.29
N PHE A 75 7.34 -13.07 0.68
CA PHE A 75 6.82 -11.83 1.26
C PHE A 75 5.31 -11.90 1.38
N GLN A 76 4.77 -11.37 2.47
CA GLN A 76 3.35 -11.07 2.59
C GLN A 76 3.15 -9.75 3.33
N VAL A 77 2.26 -8.91 2.80
CA VAL A 77 1.78 -7.72 3.51
C VAL A 77 0.67 -8.06 4.49
N GLY A 78 0.58 -7.33 5.60
CA GLY A 78 -0.40 -7.51 6.67
C GLY A 78 -1.82 -7.06 6.33
N THR A 79 -2.28 -7.29 5.09
CA THR A 79 -3.67 -7.09 4.66
C THR A 79 -4.33 -8.43 4.40
N PHE A 80 -5.38 -8.75 5.17
CA PHE A 80 -6.00 -10.08 5.10
C PHE A 80 -7.38 -10.08 4.43
N GLY A 81 -7.93 -8.91 4.08
CA GLY A 81 -9.24 -8.77 3.46
C GLY A 81 -9.37 -9.49 2.11
N ARG A 82 -8.27 -9.61 1.34
CA ARG A 82 -8.27 -10.32 0.06
C ARG A 82 -8.54 -11.82 0.19
N PHE A 83 -8.16 -12.45 1.29
CA PHE A 83 -8.48 -13.86 1.55
C PHE A 83 -10.00 -14.04 1.67
N GLY A 84 -10.69 -13.17 2.44
CA GLY A 84 -12.15 -13.17 2.50
C GLY A 84 -12.79 -12.89 1.13
N ALA A 85 -12.25 -11.93 0.38
CA ALA A 85 -12.72 -11.61 -0.97
C ALA A 85 -12.59 -12.81 -1.93
N SER A 86 -11.49 -13.56 -1.85
CA SER A 86 -11.23 -14.72 -2.71
C SER A 86 -12.11 -15.94 -2.43
N HIS A 87 -12.79 -15.97 -1.29
CA HIS A 87 -13.79 -17.00 -0.96
C HIS A 87 -15.23 -16.58 -1.27
N ASN A 88 -15.48 -15.31 -1.60
CA ASN A 88 -16.81 -14.82 -1.92
C ASN A 88 -17.14 -15.08 -3.38
N ARG A 89 -18.22 -15.84 -3.64
CA ARG A 89 -18.63 -16.23 -5.01
C ARG A 89 -18.89 -15.03 -5.91
N GLY A 90 -19.48 -13.95 -5.40
CA GLY A 90 -19.70 -12.72 -6.17
C GLY A 90 -18.39 -12.08 -6.63
N ASN A 91 -17.41 -11.98 -5.74
CA ASN A 91 -16.08 -11.46 -6.05
C ASN A 91 -15.32 -12.38 -7.03
N ILE A 92 -15.43 -13.70 -6.88
CA ILE A 92 -14.85 -14.67 -7.83
C ILE A 92 -15.44 -14.48 -9.22
N ASN A 93 -16.74 -14.33 -9.33
CA ASN A 93 -17.41 -14.08 -10.61
C ASN A 93 -16.96 -12.74 -11.21
N THR A 94 -16.90 -11.68 -10.43
CA THR A 94 -16.38 -10.39 -10.87
C THR A 94 -14.94 -10.52 -11.35
N HIS A 95 -14.07 -11.22 -10.60
CA HIS A 95 -12.70 -11.48 -11.00
C HIS A 95 -12.59 -12.20 -12.35
N LYS A 96 -13.41 -13.26 -12.56
CA LYS A 96 -13.46 -13.99 -13.84
C LYS A 96 -13.92 -13.09 -14.99
N ILE A 97 -14.97 -12.27 -14.79
CA ILE A 97 -15.48 -11.32 -15.78
C ILE A 97 -14.39 -10.33 -16.17
N MET A 98 -13.71 -9.74 -15.19
CA MET A 98 -12.64 -8.76 -15.44
C MET A 98 -11.48 -9.37 -16.24
N ARG A 99 -11.10 -10.60 -15.93
CA ARG A 99 -10.02 -11.30 -16.63
C ARG A 99 -10.42 -11.85 -18.00
N SER A 100 -11.70 -12.04 -18.27
CA SER A 100 -12.18 -12.53 -19.56
C SER A 100 -12.14 -11.48 -20.68
N GLY A 101 -12.10 -10.19 -20.35
CA GLY A 101 -12.20 -9.10 -21.31
C GLY A 101 -13.58 -8.94 -21.98
N LEU A 102 -14.58 -9.72 -21.57
CA LEU A 102 -15.94 -9.69 -22.17
C LEU A 102 -16.74 -8.44 -21.84
N LEU A 103 -16.41 -7.77 -20.75
CA LEU A 103 -17.01 -6.50 -20.38
C LEU A 103 -15.93 -5.42 -20.30
N ASN A 104 -16.20 -4.30 -20.98
CA ASN A 104 -15.45 -3.07 -20.70
C ASN A 104 -16.01 -2.46 -19.40
N PRO A 105 -15.29 -2.51 -18.28
CA PRO A 105 -15.77 -2.08 -16.97
C PRO A 105 -15.75 -0.57 -16.81
N CYS A 106 -16.26 0.14 -17.77
CA CYS A 106 -16.15 1.61 -17.90
C CYS A 106 -16.76 2.44 -16.76
N LYS A 107 -16.98 1.87 -15.56
CA LYS A 107 -17.66 2.57 -14.47
C LYS A 107 -16.86 2.55 -13.17
N ALA A 108 -17.34 3.30 -12.19
CA ALA A 108 -16.63 3.51 -10.95
C ALA A 108 -16.94 2.43 -9.91
N VAL A 109 -15.95 2.05 -9.14
CA VAL A 109 -16.09 1.29 -7.90
C VAL A 109 -15.77 2.22 -6.76
N HIS A 110 -16.75 2.47 -5.89
CA HIS A 110 -16.58 3.32 -4.73
C HIS A 110 -16.09 2.50 -3.55
N ILE A 111 -15.00 2.93 -2.98
CA ILE A 111 -14.48 2.35 -1.74
C ILE A 111 -15.13 3.07 -0.58
N LYS A 112 -15.77 2.30 0.31
CA LYS A 112 -16.43 2.88 1.49
C LYS A 112 -15.46 3.71 2.31
N ALA A 113 -15.72 5.02 2.39
CA ALA A 113 -14.86 5.99 3.05
C ALA A 113 -14.83 5.86 4.58
N GLY A 114 -15.84 5.28 5.19
CA GLY A 114 -16.07 5.30 6.64
C GLY A 114 -15.06 4.55 7.53
N GLY A 115 -13.87 4.23 7.03
CA GLY A 115 -12.81 3.57 7.79
C GLY A 115 -11.43 4.22 7.61
N LEU A 116 -11.33 5.23 6.75
CA LEU A 116 -10.04 5.83 6.39
C LEU A 116 -9.46 6.73 7.49
N LYS A 117 -10.32 7.23 8.39
CA LYS A 117 -9.91 8.03 9.56
C LYS A 117 -9.01 9.23 9.19
N VAL A 118 -9.36 9.95 8.11
CA VAL A 118 -8.52 11.02 7.56
C VAL A 118 -8.25 12.09 8.60
N LYS A 119 -9.29 12.59 9.27
CA LYS A 119 -9.16 13.58 10.36
C LYS A 119 -8.33 13.05 11.53
N GLN A 120 -8.56 11.80 11.93
CA GLN A 120 -7.83 11.20 13.06
C GLN A 120 -6.32 11.10 12.80
N TRP A 121 -5.93 10.82 11.56
CA TRP A 121 -4.53 10.63 11.16
C TRP A 121 -3.96 11.85 10.42
N SER A 122 -4.59 13.02 10.53
CA SER A 122 -3.97 14.28 10.12
C SER A 122 -2.91 14.70 11.12
N GLY A 123 -1.81 15.26 10.59
CA GLY A 123 -0.72 15.76 11.43
C GLY A 123 -1.03 17.15 11.98
N ASP A 124 -0.35 17.51 13.05
CA ASP A 124 -0.42 18.84 13.68
C ASP A 124 0.83 19.64 13.29
N PRO A 125 0.68 20.67 12.46
CA PRO A 125 1.79 21.53 12.06
C PRO A 125 2.12 22.57 13.14
N GLY A 126 3.36 23.07 13.11
CA GLY A 126 3.76 24.20 13.95
C GLY A 126 4.07 23.87 15.40
N LEU A 127 4.22 22.58 15.73
CA LEU A 127 4.62 22.17 17.07
C LEU A 127 6.05 22.60 17.38
N LEU A 128 6.26 23.12 18.58
CA LEU A 128 7.60 23.50 19.05
C LEU A 128 8.43 22.27 19.36
N PRO A 129 9.74 22.29 19.03
CA PRO A 129 10.69 21.24 19.38
C PRO A 129 10.68 20.91 20.88
N GLN A 130 10.83 19.65 21.20
CA GLN A 130 10.87 19.13 22.55
C GLN A 130 12.18 18.36 22.81
N PRO A 131 12.61 18.23 24.05
CA PRO A 131 13.73 17.33 24.38
C PRO A 131 13.41 15.89 23.97
N VAL A 132 14.39 15.23 23.37
CA VAL A 132 14.27 13.80 23.04
C VAL A 132 14.18 12.99 24.35
N PRO A 133 13.22 12.07 24.49
CA PRO A 133 13.15 11.19 25.66
C PRO A 133 14.44 10.36 25.83
N LYS A 134 14.93 10.19 27.06
CA LYS A 134 16.20 9.50 27.33
C LYS A 134 16.27 8.04 26.82
N ASN A 135 15.12 7.39 26.66
CA ASN A 135 15.00 6.02 26.20
C ASN A 135 14.67 5.91 24.70
N LEU A 136 14.77 7.01 23.93
CA LEU A 136 14.53 7.05 22.50
C LEU A 136 15.82 7.43 21.76
N ASP A 137 16.31 6.54 20.92
CA ASP A 137 17.31 6.88 19.90
C ASP A 137 16.59 7.54 18.74
N TRP A 138 16.52 8.89 18.78
CA TRP A 138 15.78 9.67 17.78
C TRP A 138 16.40 9.62 16.40
N ASP A 139 17.72 9.56 16.32
CA ASP A 139 18.44 9.42 15.05
C ASP A 139 18.11 8.10 14.37
N PHE A 140 18.19 7.00 15.12
CA PHE A 140 17.84 5.68 14.62
C PHE A 140 16.31 5.55 14.33
N TYR A 141 15.46 6.16 15.18
CA TYR A 141 14.01 6.19 14.88
C TYR A 141 13.70 6.85 13.54
N CYS A 142 14.31 8.00 13.25
CA CYS A 142 14.15 8.69 11.97
C CYS A 142 14.67 7.84 10.80
N GLY A 143 15.80 7.16 10.99
CA GLY A 143 16.36 6.27 9.96
C GLY A 143 16.46 6.91 8.58
N PRO A 144 15.80 6.35 7.55
CA PRO A 144 15.80 6.89 6.19
C PRO A 144 15.00 8.19 6.03
N ALA A 145 14.16 8.54 7.00
CA ALA A 145 13.42 9.80 6.99
C ALA A 145 14.33 10.99 7.36
N PRO A 146 14.00 12.23 6.95
CA PRO A 146 14.76 13.41 7.34
C PRO A 146 14.87 13.54 8.87
N LEU A 147 16.06 13.85 9.35
CA LEU A 147 16.28 14.14 10.76
C LEU A 147 15.76 15.55 11.07
N LYS A 148 14.59 15.62 11.65
CA LYS A 148 13.95 16.86 12.09
C LYS A 148 13.96 16.97 13.61
N PRO A 149 13.80 18.17 14.18
CA PRO A 149 13.62 18.33 15.61
C PRO A 149 12.50 17.44 16.16
N TYR A 150 12.76 16.85 17.33
CA TYR A 150 11.78 15.97 17.95
C TYR A 150 10.55 16.74 18.40
N VAL A 151 9.39 16.21 18.07
CA VAL A 151 8.09 16.56 18.65
C VAL A 151 7.35 15.24 18.91
N ARG A 152 6.70 15.14 20.06
CA ARG A 152 6.04 13.89 20.51
C ARG A 152 5.10 13.26 19.46
N PRO A 153 4.25 14.01 18.72
CA PRO A 153 3.37 13.43 17.73
C PRO A 153 4.07 12.75 16.54
N ARG A 154 5.38 12.96 16.33
CA ARG A 154 6.15 12.22 15.31
C ARG A 154 6.45 10.77 15.72
N THR A 155 6.08 10.40 16.94
CA THR A 155 6.24 9.04 17.47
C THR A 155 4.89 8.42 17.85
N GLY A 156 4.88 7.13 18.18
CA GLY A 156 3.65 6.41 18.50
C GLY A 156 2.67 6.38 17.31
N GLY A 157 1.38 6.23 17.57
CA GLY A 157 0.36 6.12 16.52
C GLY A 157 0.17 7.38 15.66
N THR A 158 0.52 8.55 16.18
CA THR A 158 0.35 9.85 15.52
C THR A 158 1.42 10.16 14.46
N HIS A 159 2.49 9.36 14.37
CA HIS A 159 3.48 9.48 13.28
C HIS A 159 2.84 9.44 11.89
N ARG A 160 1.69 8.80 11.77
CA ARG A 160 0.90 8.68 10.52
C ARG A 160 0.58 10.02 9.88
N GLY A 161 0.40 11.05 10.69
CA GLY A 161 0.10 12.40 10.24
C GLY A 161 1.26 13.18 9.62
N TYR A 162 2.44 12.58 9.44
CA TYR A 162 3.62 13.29 8.93
C TYR A 162 4.18 12.60 7.69
N TRP A 163 4.35 13.38 6.60
CA TRP A 163 4.83 12.89 5.31
C TRP A 163 6.18 12.16 5.39
N ASP A 164 6.99 12.48 6.38
CA ASP A 164 8.30 11.86 6.57
C ASP A 164 8.21 10.37 6.95
N TYR A 165 7.10 9.95 7.55
CA TYR A 165 6.93 8.60 8.11
C TYR A 165 5.84 7.79 7.43
N GLU A 166 4.74 8.46 7.04
CA GLU A 166 3.59 7.81 6.40
C GLU A 166 2.77 8.83 5.58
N GLY A 167 1.60 8.46 5.10
CA GLY A 167 0.70 9.28 4.27
C GLY A 167 -0.70 9.46 4.86
N GLY A 168 -0.83 9.51 6.19
CA GLY A 168 -2.10 9.69 6.89
C GLY A 168 -3.06 8.53 6.74
N GLY A 169 -4.35 8.80 6.99
CA GLY A 169 -5.40 7.79 6.89
C GLY A 169 -5.52 7.15 5.51
N LEU A 170 -5.11 7.85 4.46
CA LEU A 170 -5.06 7.31 3.11
C LEU A 170 -4.04 6.16 2.99
N SER A 171 -2.83 6.33 3.48
CA SER A 171 -1.83 5.25 3.46
C SER A 171 -2.12 4.18 4.50
N ASP A 172 -2.45 4.56 5.73
CA ASP A 172 -2.63 3.61 6.84
C ASP A 172 -3.82 2.67 6.60
N MET A 173 -5.01 3.23 6.37
CA MET A 173 -6.24 2.44 6.34
C MET A 173 -6.64 1.99 4.93
N ALA A 174 -6.34 2.78 3.90
CA ALA A 174 -6.86 2.49 2.57
C ALA A 174 -6.30 1.20 1.98
N GLN A 175 -5.08 0.76 2.35
CA GLN A 175 -4.56 -0.51 1.87
C GLN A 175 -5.44 -1.70 2.29
N HIS A 176 -6.05 -1.68 3.48
CA HIS A 176 -7.00 -2.70 3.90
C HIS A 176 -8.27 -2.73 3.03
N HIS A 177 -8.72 -1.56 2.57
CA HIS A 177 -9.93 -1.44 1.75
C HIS A 177 -9.66 -1.73 0.27
N PHE A 178 -8.51 -1.32 -0.25
CA PHE A 178 -8.18 -1.51 -1.66
C PHE A 178 -7.67 -2.89 -2.00
N ASP A 179 -6.93 -3.52 -1.12
CA ASP A 179 -6.31 -4.82 -1.36
C ASP A 179 -7.33 -5.90 -1.80
N PRO A 180 -8.48 -6.10 -1.10
CA PRO A 180 -9.51 -7.02 -1.57
C PRO A 180 -10.19 -6.58 -2.87
N VAL A 181 -10.37 -5.28 -3.09
CA VAL A 181 -10.97 -4.73 -4.32
C VAL A 181 -10.02 -4.92 -5.50
N GLN A 182 -8.73 -4.64 -5.32
CA GLN A 182 -7.70 -4.86 -6.33
C GLN A 182 -7.70 -6.30 -6.82
N TRP A 183 -7.74 -7.28 -5.92
CA TRP A 183 -7.85 -8.69 -6.27
C TRP A 183 -9.16 -8.97 -7.02
N THR A 184 -10.31 -8.50 -6.50
CA THR A 184 -11.63 -8.73 -7.10
C THR A 184 -11.70 -8.24 -8.54
N PHE A 185 -11.11 -7.09 -8.84
CA PHE A 185 -11.10 -6.49 -10.16
C PHE A 185 -9.87 -6.85 -11.01
N GLY A 186 -9.04 -7.82 -10.57
CA GLY A 186 -7.92 -8.33 -11.33
C GLY A 186 -6.83 -7.30 -11.61
N LYS A 187 -6.50 -6.44 -10.62
CA LYS A 187 -5.53 -5.34 -10.75
C LYS A 187 -4.23 -5.56 -9.99
N ASP A 188 -3.88 -6.81 -9.67
CA ASP A 188 -2.67 -7.16 -8.93
C ASP A 188 -1.37 -6.94 -9.70
N ASP A 189 -1.43 -6.77 -11.01
CA ASP A 189 -0.28 -6.65 -11.93
C ASP A 189 -0.18 -5.28 -12.62
N THR A 190 -1.03 -4.32 -12.25
CA THR A 190 -1.06 -3.00 -12.86
C THR A 190 -1.42 -1.91 -11.84
N SER A 191 -1.32 -0.66 -12.27
CA SER A 191 -1.66 0.52 -11.46
C SER A 191 -2.55 1.49 -12.26
N PRO A 192 -3.24 2.45 -11.62
CA PRO A 192 -3.98 3.49 -12.33
C PRO A 192 -3.06 4.31 -13.25
N VAL A 193 -3.60 4.77 -14.36
CA VAL A 193 -2.88 5.59 -15.37
C VAL A 193 -3.23 7.08 -15.28
N GLU A 194 -4.34 7.41 -14.64
CA GLU A 194 -4.77 8.79 -14.40
C GLU A 194 -5.28 8.93 -12.98
N ILE A 195 -4.81 9.95 -12.25
CA ILE A 195 -5.20 10.19 -10.86
C ILE A 195 -5.59 11.64 -10.69
N GLU A 196 -6.75 11.87 -10.07
CA GLU A 196 -7.28 13.21 -9.74
C GLU A 196 -7.77 13.22 -8.30
N ALA A 197 -7.47 14.30 -7.57
CA ALA A 197 -7.89 14.47 -6.18
C ALA A 197 -8.59 15.80 -5.97
N HIS A 198 -9.55 15.80 -5.06
CA HIS A 198 -10.20 17.00 -4.52
C HIS A 198 -9.84 17.15 -3.05
N ALA A 199 -8.97 18.10 -2.77
CA ALA A 199 -8.40 18.32 -1.44
C ALA A 199 -8.06 19.81 -1.21
N PRO A 200 -8.03 20.26 0.04
CA PRO A 200 -7.51 21.59 0.37
C PRO A 200 -6.01 21.67 0.11
N PRO A 201 -5.40 22.87 0.17
CA PRO A 201 -3.95 23.00 0.14
C PRO A 201 -3.30 22.15 1.22
N PRO A 202 -2.36 21.25 0.86
CA PRO A 202 -1.68 20.42 1.85
C PRO A 202 -0.67 21.23 2.64
N HIS A 203 -0.44 20.85 3.89
CA HIS A 203 0.72 21.33 4.63
C HIS A 203 1.99 20.60 4.15
N PRO A 204 3.16 21.28 4.04
CA PRO A 204 4.37 20.65 3.53
C PRO A 204 4.93 19.53 4.42
N GLU A 205 4.65 19.53 5.71
CA GLU A 205 5.14 18.54 6.67
C GLU A 205 4.10 17.50 7.08
N CYS A 206 2.80 17.86 7.02
CA CYS A 206 1.73 17.08 7.61
C CYS A 206 0.70 16.65 6.57
N THR A 207 0.18 15.46 6.75
CA THR A 207 -1.04 15.04 6.07
C THR A 207 -2.22 15.82 6.62
N GLY A 208 -3.24 16.00 5.81
CA GLY A 208 -4.44 16.75 6.18
C GLY A 208 -5.71 16.10 5.64
N MET A 209 -6.79 16.86 5.73
CA MET A 209 -8.09 16.48 5.19
C MET A 209 -8.05 16.43 3.66
N TRP A 210 -8.88 15.59 3.06
CA TRP A 210 -9.16 15.55 1.62
C TRP A 210 -10.60 15.08 1.39
N GLY A 211 -11.18 15.43 0.25
CA GLY A 211 -12.54 15.06 -0.11
C GLY A 211 -12.58 13.70 -0.80
N TRP A 212 -12.17 13.66 -2.07
CA TRP A 212 -12.19 12.43 -2.85
C TRP A 212 -10.96 12.31 -3.77
N VAL A 213 -10.70 11.06 -4.19
CA VAL A 213 -9.67 10.71 -5.17
C VAL A 213 -10.27 9.77 -6.20
N GLU A 214 -10.06 10.07 -7.49
CA GLU A 214 -10.30 9.19 -8.63
C GLU A 214 -9.00 8.54 -9.09
N LEU A 215 -9.05 7.23 -9.31
CA LEU A 215 -7.95 6.38 -9.76
C LEU A 215 -8.42 5.60 -10.98
N LYS A 216 -8.10 6.09 -12.19
CA LYS A 216 -8.55 5.51 -13.45
C LYS A 216 -7.50 4.59 -14.04
N TYR A 217 -7.89 3.37 -14.37
CA TYR A 217 -7.07 2.37 -15.06
C TYR A 217 -7.16 2.52 -16.59
N ALA A 218 -6.21 1.90 -17.30
CA ALA A 218 -6.13 1.96 -18.76
C ALA A 218 -7.36 1.35 -19.47
N ASP A 219 -8.01 0.36 -18.87
CA ASP A 219 -9.24 -0.24 -19.37
C ASP A 219 -10.52 0.57 -19.09
N GLY A 220 -10.36 1.74 -18.45
CA GLY A 220 -11.47 2.65 -18.12
C GLY A 220 -12.10 2.41 -16.75
N LEU A 221 -11.76 1.32 -16.03
CA LEU A 221 -12.18 1.14 -14.65
C LEU A 221 -11.69 2.30 -13.79
N THR A 222 -12.52 2.81 -12.92
CA THR A 222 -12.17 3.88 -11.99
C THR A 222 -12.45 3.43 -10.57
N PHE A 223 -11.44 3.48 -9.70
CA PHE A 223 -11.65 3.40 -8.26
C PHE A 223 -11.84 4.81 -7.70
N VAL A 224 -12.83 4.97 -6.83
CA VAL A 224 -13.13 6.25 -6.19
C VAL A 224 -13.05 6.08 -4.69
N MET A 225 -12.24 6.91 -4.06
CA MET A 225 -12.27 7.13 -2.63
C MET A 225 -12.96 8.46 -2.33
N ASP A 226 -13.96 8.43 -1.47
CA ASP A 226 -14.60 9.63 -0.94
C ASP A 226 -14.50 9.58 0.58
N SER A 227 -13.69 10.47 1.16
CA SER A 227 -13.47 10.50 2.62
C SER A 227 -14.75 10.88 3.39
N ARG A 228 -15.61 11.69 2.77
CA ARG A 228 -16.76 12.34 3.40
C ARG A 228 -16.41 13.19 4.63
N GLU A 229 -15.14 13.53 4.78
CA GLU A 229 -14.65 14.32 5.91
C GLU A 229 -14.28 15.74 5.49
N TRP A 230 -14.26 16.04 4.17
CA TRP A 230 -13.96 17.37 3.64
C TRP A 230 -14.59 17.61 2.26
N GLY A 231 -15.08 18.84 2.07
CA GLY A 231 -15.64 19.30 0.80
C GLY A 231 -16.95 18.62 0.38
N GLU A 232 -17.35 18.85 -0.87
CA GLU A 232 -18.54 18.23 -1.42
C GLU A 232 -18.34 16.74 -1.71
N PRO A 233 -19.35 15.90 -1.42
CA PRO A 233 -19.29 14.48 -1.73
C PRO A 233 -19.07 14.23 -3.22
N TYR A 234 -18.39 13.12 -3.52
CA TYR A 234 -18.18 12.72 -4.91
C TYR A 234 -19.48 12.44 -5.65
N SER A 235 -19.69 13.08 -6.82
CA SER A 235 -20.93 12.97 -7.61
C SER A 235 -20.73 12.68 -9.11
N ARG A 236 -19.47 12.58 -9.59
CA ARG A 236 -19.16 12.51 -11.03
C ARG A 236 -19.54 11.20 -11.70
N LYS A 237 -19.37 10.06 -11.04
CA LYS A 237 -19.58 8.72 -11.59
C LYS A 237 -20.41 7.88 -10.64
N LYS A 238 -21.39 7.17 -11.19
CA LYS A 238 -22.20 6.23 -10.41
C LYS A 238 -21.46 4.91 -10.28
N GLU A 239 -21.53 4.33 -9.10
CA GLU A 239 -21.05 2.98 -8.83
C GLU A 239 -21.80 1.97 -9.71
N ARG A 240 -21.06 1.07 -10.30
CA ARG A 240 -21.61 -0.13 -10.92
C ARG A 240 -20.65 -1.29 -10.67
N VAL A 241 -21.12 -2.26 -9.91
CA VAL A 241 -20.44 -3.53 -9.75
C VAL A 241 -20.81 -4.42 -10.93
N VAL A 242 -19.81 -4.95 -11.59
CA VAL A 242 -19.99 -5.91 -12.68
C VAL A 242 -20.40 -7.26 -12.11
N SER A 243 -21.52 -7.84 -12.61
CA SER A 243 -22.03 -9.13 -12.18
C SER A 243 -22.39 -10.03 -13.37
N LEU A 244 -22.65 -11.31 -13.11
CA LEU A 244 -23.12 -12.24 -14.15
C LEU A 244 -24.44 -11.79 -14.82
N ASN A 245 -25.26 -11.02 -14.11
CA ASN A 245 -26.53 -10.53 -14.64
C ASN A 245 -26.36 -9.41 -15.69
N ASP A 246 -25.19 -8.82 -15.78
CA ASP A 246 -24.85 -7.81 -16.78
C ASP A 246 -24.43 -8.42 -18.12
N LEU A 247 -24.26 -9.74 -18.19
CA LEU A 247 -23.79 -10.47 -19.35
C LEU A 247 -24.96 -11.01 -20.21
N SER A 248 -24.69 -11.19 -21.51
CA SER A 248 -25.53 -11.99 -22.37
C SER A 248 -25.60 -13.46 -21.86
N PRO A 249 -26.69 -14.22 -22.16
CA PRO A 249 -26.76 -15.63 -21.77
C PRO A 249 -25.56 -16.48 -22.27
N SER A 250 -25.04 -16.17 -23.45
CA SER A 250 -23.89 -16.88 -24.03
C SER A 250 -22.61 -16.56 -23.29
N ASP A 251 -22.37 -15.28 -22.96
CA ASP A 251 -21.18 -14.86 -22.25
C ASP A 251 -21.21 -15.31 -20.78
N ARG A 252 -22.39 -15.29 -20.16
CA ARG A 252 -22.58 -15.86 -18.83
C ARG A 252 -22.14 -17.32 -18.76
N LYS A 253 -22.58 -18.15 -19.73
CA LYS A 253 -22.14 -19.55 -19.83
C LYS A 253 -20.62 -19.68 -19.98
N LYS A 254 -19.99 -18.82 -20.77
CA LYS A 254 -18.52 -18.78 -20.89
C LYS A 254 -17.83 -18.50 -19.55
N ILE A 255 -18.29 -17.47 -18.81
CA ILE A 255 -17.73 -17.13 -17.50
C ILE A 255 -17.95 -18.27 -16.48
N GLU A 256 -19.14 -18.87 -16.45
CA GLU A 256 -19.44 -19.99 -15.56
C GLU A 256 -18.55 -21.18 -15.84
N ALA A 257 -18.22 -21.47 -17.11
CA ALA A 257 -17.31 -22.53 -17.52
C ALA A 257 -15.83 -22.23 -17.25
N MET A 258 -15.42 -20.98 -17.03
CA MET A 258 -14.03 -20.66 -16.67
C MET A 258 -13.69 -21.25 -15.30
N PRO A 259 -12.47 -21.79 -15.12
CA PRO A 259 -12.02 -22.23 -13.81
C PRO A 259 -12.00 -21.06 -12.81
N ASP A 260 -12.28 -21.37 -11.57
CA ASP A 260 -12.10 -20.40 -10.50
C ASP A 260 -10.62 -20.03 -10.36
N PRO A 261 -10.27 -18.80 -9.92
CA PRO A 261 -8.90 -18.44 -9.61
C PRO A 261 -8.33 -19.40 -8.56
N ALA A 262 -7.03 -19.69 -8.66
CA ALA A 262 -6.35 -20.51 -7.67
C ALA A 262 -6.52 -19.91 -6.26
N PRO A 263 -6.68 -20.75 -5.23
CA PRO A 263 -6.74 -20.29 -3.84
C PRO A 263 -5.51 -19.47 -3.47
N LEU A 264 -5.72 -18.38 -2.73
CA LEU A 264 -4.63 -17.58 -2.20
C LEU A 264 -3.94 -18.35 -1.08
N LEU A 265 -2.64 -18.59 -1.24
CA LEU A 265 -1.85 -19.26 -0.20
C LEU A 265 -1.68 -18.34 1.01
N SER A 266 -1.90 -18.88 2.20
CA SER A 266 -1.47 -18.23 3.44
C SER A 266 0.05 -18.05 3.47
N PHE A 267 0.55 -17.17 4.33
CA PHE A 267 2.01 -16.97 4.49
C PHE A 267 2.72 -18.30 4.84
N ALA A 268 2.16 -19.06 5.77
CA ALA A 268 2.74 -20.33 6.21
C ALA A 268 2.79 -21.38 5.07
N GLU A 269 1.74 -21.47 4.26
CA GLU A 269 1.71 -22.36 3.09
C GLU A 269 2.71 -21.90 2.02
N ALA A 270 2.76 -20.59 1.75
CA ALA A 270 3.72 -20.03 0.80
C ALA A 270 5.17 -20.28 1.22
N VAL A 271 5.50 -20.16 2.50
CA VAL A 271 6.83 -20.48 3.04
C VAL A 271 7.15 -21.97 2.86
N LYS A 272 6.23 -22.86 3.16
CA LYS A 272 6.41 -24.32 3.02
C LYS A 272 6.60 -24.75 1.57
N THR A 273 5.83 -24.17 0.65
CA THR A 273 5.82 -24.57 -0.77
C THR A 273 6.75 -23.75 -1.65
N ARG A 274 7.35 -22.68 -1.11
CA ARG A 274 8.07 -21.62 -1.89
C ARG A 274 7.17 -20.96 -2.95
N GLY A 275 5.86 -20.96 -2.70
CA GLY A 275 4.86 -20.34 -3.57
C GLY A 275 4.66 -18.85 -3.28
N LYS A 276 3.78 -18.23 -4.05
CA LYS A 276 3.37 -16.83 -3.82
C LYS A 276 2.30 -16.78 -2.74
N SER A 277 2.52 -16.01 -1.66
CA SER A 277 1.47 -15.73 -0.69
C SER A 277 0.33 -14.90 -1.30
N GLY A 278 -0.83 -14.93 -0.69
CA GLY A 278 -1.97 -14.14 -1.16
C GLY A 278 -1.71 -12.62 -1.21
N GLY A 279 -0.90 -12.10 -0.28
CA GLY A 279 -0.46 -10.70 -0.24
C GLY A 279 1.01 -10.53 -0.66
N HIS A 280 1.44 -11.21 -1.73
CA HIS A 280 2.84 -11.20 -2.20
C HIS A 280 3.32 -9.81 -2.63
N ALA A 281 4.63 -9.64 -2.71
CA ALA A 281 5.27 -8.34 -2.90
C ALA A 281 4.73 -7.53 -4.10
N GLU A 282 4.50 -8.15 -5.28
CA GLU A 282 3.99 -7.40 -6.45
C GLU A 282 2.56 -6.89 -6.21
N ALA A 283 1.64 -7.73 -5.75
CA ALA A 283 0.27 -7.31 -5.47
C ALA A 283 0.22 -6.23 -4.38
N ALA A 284 1.01 -6.38 -3.32
CA ALA A 284 1.14 -5.40 -2.25
C ALA A 284 1.71 -4.07 -2.74
N HIS A 285 2.74 -4.13 -3.61
CA HIS A 285 3.34 -2.95 -4.25
C HIS A 285 2.33 -2.21 -5.12
N ARG A 286 1.56 -2.90 -5.97
CA ARG A 286 0.54 -2.26 -6.82
C ARG A 286 -0.54 -1.57 -6.00
N CYS A 287 -0.95 -2.17 -4.90
CA CYS A 287 -1.88 -1.55 -3.96
C CYS A 287 -1.26 -0.31 -3.28
N ALA A 288 -0.04 -0.41 -2.75
CA ALA A 288 0.65 0.72 -2.14
C ALA A 288 0.92 1.85 -3.14
N ALA A 289 1.36 1.53 -4.37
CA ALA A 289 1.62 2.51 -5.43
C ALA A 289 0.38 3.36 -5.76
N MET A 290 -0.80 2.74 -5.82
CA MET A 290 -2.07 3.43 -6.01
C MET A 290 -2.32 4.49 -4.91
N LEU A 291 -2.05 4.15 -3.65
CA LEU A 291 -2.21 5.06 -2.52
C LEU A 291 -1.15 6.17 -2.51
N HIS A 292 0.08 5.85 -2.90
CA HIS A 292 1.12 6.87 -3.06
C HIS A 292 0.79 7.85 -4.18
N LEU A 293 0.27 7.38 -5.33
CA LEU A 293 -0.20 8.25 -6.42
C LEU A 293 -1.32 9.19 -5.96
N ALA A 294 -2.26 8.68 -5.15
CA ALA A 294 -3.31 9.51 -4.56
C ALA A 294 -2.72 10.61 -3.66
N ASN A 295 -1.78 10.27 -2.78
CA ASN A 295 -1.09 11.23 -1.92
C ASN A 295 -0.27 12.25 -2.73
N ILE A 296 0.43 11.84 -3.78
CA ILE A 296 1.16 12.74 -4.68
C ILE A 296 0.19 13.74 -5.32
N THR A 297 -0.95 13.27 -5.81
CA THR A 297 -1.98 14.11 -6.45
C THR A 297 -2.56 15.14 -5.47
N ILE A 298 -2.82 14.74 -4.22
CA ILE A 298 -3.25 15.64 -3.14
C ILE A 298 -2.18 16.70 -2.86
N ARG A 299 -0.91 16.30 -2.73
CA ARG A 299 0.20 17.21 -2.43
C ARG A 299 0.47 18.22 -3.54
N LEU A 300 0.32 17.80 -4.79
CA LEU A 300 0.56 18.66 -5.97
C LEU A 300 -0.67 19.46 -6.40
N ARG A 301 -1.87 19.09 -5.93
CA ARG A 301 -3.14 19.74 -6.28
C ARG A 301 -3.41 19.78 -7.78
N ARG A 302 -2.94 18.79 -8.50
CA ARG A 302 -3.20 18.67 -9.93
C ARG A 302 -3.32 17.21 -10.34
N LYS A 303 -4.10 16.97 -11.38
CA LYS A 303 -4.22 15.66 -12.01
C LYS A 303 -2.85 15.21 -12.53
N ILE A 304 -2.52 13.95 -12.33
CA ILE A 304 -1.30 13.33 -12.83
C ILE A 304 -1.63 12.17 -13.77
N LYS A 305 -0.70 11.87 -14.70
CA LYS A 305 -0.71 10.69 -15.54
C LYS A 305 0.48 9.82 -15.17
N TYR A 306 0.25 8.52 -15.06
CA TYR A 306 1.25 7.58 -14.61
C TYR A 306 1.44 6.44 -15.61
N ASP A 307 2.69 6.07 -15.86
CA ASP A 307 3.06 4.86 -16.61
C ASP A 307 3.28 3.71 -15.62
N PRO A 308 2.37 2.71 -15.56
CA PRO A 308 2.49 1.61 -14.60
C PRO A 308 3.58 0.60 -14.97
N VAL A 309 4.18 0.68 -16.15
CA VAL A 309 5.29 -0.19 -16.59
C VAL A 309 6.63 0.41 -16.18
N LYS A 310 6.83 1.69 -16.49
CA LYS A 310 8.04 2.43 -16.09
C LYS A 310 8.02 2.90 -14.65
N GLU A 311 6.83 2.94 -14.06
CA GLU A 311 6.58 3.45 -12.71
C GLU A 311 7.02 4.92 -12.54
N GLU A 312 6.67 5.74 -13.54
CA GLU A 312 6.95 7.17 -13.58
C GLU A 312 5.69 8.01 -13.86
N ILE A 313 5.68 9.23 -13.37
CA ILE A 313 4.63 10.21 -13.67
C ILE A 313 5.02 10.90 -14.98
N ILE A 314 4.14 10.79 -15.99
CA ILE A 314 4.43 11.17 -17.37
C ILE A 314 4.50 12.69 -17.48
N GLY A 315 5.64 13.20 -17.95
CA GLY A 315 5.83 14.61 -18.28
C GLY A 315 5.86 15.55 -17.06
N ASP A 316 6.02 15.04 -15.84
CA ASP A 316 6.02 15.84 -14.61
C ASP A 316 7.22 15.51 -13.71
N LEU A 317 8.31 16.26 -13.89
CA LEU A 317 9.55 16.07 -13.15
C LEU A 317 9.40 16.38 -11.65
N GLU A 318 8.55 17.34 -11.29
CA GLU A 318 8.27 17.66 -9.89
C GLU A 318 7.57 16.48 -9.20
N ALA A 319 6.54 15.93 -9.84
CA ALA A 319 5.80 14.79 -9.32
C ALA A 319 6.69 13.54 -9.18
N ASN A 320 7.61 13.32 -10.11
CA ASN A 320 8.54 12.18 -10.05
C ASN A 320 9.51 12.23 -8.87
N ARG A 321 9.76 13.41 -8.27
CA ARG A 321 10.52 13.50 -7.01
C ARG A 321 9.81 12.84 -5.83
N PHE A 322 8.49 12.67 -5.91
CA PHE A 322 7.72 11.95 -4.89
C PHE A 322 7.62 10.44 -5.14
N VAL A 323 7.92 9.99 -6.37
CA VAL A 323 8.01 8.56 -6.70
C VAL A 323 9.24 7.93 -6.03
N ASN A 324 10.37 8.64 -6.08
CA ASN A 324 11.65 8.21 -5.52
C ASN A 324 12.37 9.38 -4.84
N PRO A 325 11.89 9.84 -3.67
CA PRO A 325 12.57 10.91 -2.95
C PRO A 325 13.90 10.42 -2.35
N PRO A 326 14.88 11.31 -2.16
CA PRO A 326 16.14 10.96 -1.53
C PRO A 326 15.91 10.51 -0.09
N THR A 327 16.64 9.51 0.33
CA THR A 327 16.69 9.03 1.71
C THR A 327 17.90 9.60 2.44
N ARG A 328 17.82 9.66 3.76
CA ARG A 328 18.92 10.17 4.60
C ARG A 328 20.05 9.13 4.71
N ALA A 329 21.30 9.54 4.49
CA ALA A 329 22.46 8.70 4.73
C ALA A 329 22.54 8.25 6.20
N PRO A 330 23.02 7.03 6.51
CA PRO A 330 23.52 6.02 5.58
C PRO A 330 22.45 5.07 5.02
N TRP A 331 21.18 5.39 5.17
CA TRP A 331 20.03 4.53 4.89
C TRP A 331 19.61 4.62 3.42
N HIS A 332 20.22 3.82 2.56
CA HIS A 332 19.92 3.72 1.13
C HIS A 332 19.33 2.35 0.79
N LEU A 333 18.50 2.32 -0.28
CA LEU A 333 17.97 1.08 -0.87
C LEU A 333 18.99 0.46 -1.80
#